data_d43adc3bcc6316fbd1241cb7f7d7c3e6
#
_entry.id   d43adc3bcc6316fbd1241cb7f7d7c3e6
#
_cell.length_a   1.000
_cell.length_b   1.000
_cell.length_c   1.000
_cell.angle_alpha   90.00
_cell.angle_beta   90.00
_cell.angle_gamma   90.00
#
_symmetry.space_group_name_H-M   'P 1'
#
loop_
_entity.id
_entity.type
_entity.pdbx_description
1 polymer ?
#
loop_
_entity_poly.entity_id
_entity_poly.type
_entity_poly.pdbx_seq_one_letter_code
_entity_poly.pdbx_strand_id
1 'polypeptide(L)'
;MLHLLKIDLKKLTNYRTFWVVCGLYFFTLAFVTASGMEFLKWLASFVEGFGQKINIDRIPLYHFPDVWQNLVYISGFFKIVLAIMVVISITNEYQYRTIRQNIIDGMSRWEFLKSKILTNVLFSLMSVTMIFVIAMVTGLIYSPALSMADIFSDLEFFPAYFLEIFAFLSYALMLGIFVQRSGLTIILLLLSHMLEAIIKVNIHDPVRWLRDFFPMQSITNLVSLPFARYAFQEIQDYVAITAVLIALVWTFLFNYFAYLRLKKSDI
;
A
#
# COMPACT_ATOMS: atom_id res chain seq x y z
N MET A 1 -13.57 13.79 16.03
CA MET A 1 -12.84 12.94 15.08
C MET A 1 -12.83 11.47 15.49
N LEU A 2 -12.36 11.12 16.68
CA LEU A 2 -12.36 9.73 17.20
C LEU A 2 -13.75 9.09 17.22
N HIS A 3 -14.82 9.86 17.45
CA HIS A 3 -16.18 9.34 17.41
C HIS A 3 -16.59 8.82 16.02
N LEU A 4 -16.23 9.54 14.95
CA LEU A 4 -16.49 9.14 13.56
C LEU A 4 -15.77 7.83 13.21
N LEU A 5 -14.49 7.73 13.60
CA LEU A 5 -13.70 6.50 13.42
C LEU A 5 -14.32 5.31 14.18
N LYS A 6 -14.78 5.56 15.44
CA LYS A 6 -15.42 4.51 16.25
C LYS A 6 -16.71 3.99 15.62
N ILE A 7 -17.52 4.86 15.02
CA ILE A 7 -18.75 4.47 14.29
C ILE A 7 -18.38 3.57 13.10
N ASP A 8 -17.41 3.99 12.28
CA ASP A 8 -17.01 3.23 11.08
C ASP A 8 -16.41 1.87 11.46
N LEU A 9 -15.51 1.84 12.44
CA LEU A 9 -14.92 0.60 12.94
C LEU A 9 -15.97 -0.35 13.51
N LYS A 10 -16.96 0.15 14.27
CA LYS A 10 -18.03 -0.67 14.80
C LYS A 10 -18.85 -1.33 13.68
N LYS A 11 -19.08 -0.62 12.58
CA LYS A 11 -19.71 -1.21 11.38
C LYS A 11 -18.83 -2.29 10.77
N LEU A 12 -17.54 -1.98 10.52
CA LEU A 12 -16.60 -2.91 9.90
C LEU A 12 -16.41 -4.19 10.71
N THR A 13 -16.24 -4.09 12.02
CA THR A 13 -16.01 -5.27 12.89
C THR A 13 -17.22 -6.20 12.99
N ASN A 14 -18.42 -5.72 12.67
CA ASN A 14 -19.61 -6.55 12.61
C ASN A 14 -19.74 -7.36 11.30
N TYR A 15 -18.91 -7.07 10.28
CA TYR A 15 -18.89 -7.83 9.04
C TYR A 15 -17.87 -8.97 9.10
N ARG A 16 -18.29 -10.21 8.86
CA ARG A 16 -17.38 -11.37 8.77
C ARG A 16 -16.32 -11.19 7.69
N THR A 17 -16.68 -10.59 6.55
CA THR A 17 -15.77 -10.29 5.45
C THR A 17 -14.61 -9.40 5.89
N PHE A 18 -14.84 -8.46 6.80
CA PHE A 18 -13.79 -7.62 7.35
C PHE A 18 -12.69 -8.45 8.02
N TRP A 19 -13.07 -9.37 8.92
CA TRP A 19 -12.11 -10.20 9.64
C TRP A 19 -11.36 -11.17 8.73
N VAL A 20 -12.06 -11.73 7.72
CA VAL A 20 -11.44 -12.62 6.74
C VAL A 20 -10.41 -11.86 5.88
N VAL A 21 -10.78 -10.71 5.33
CA VAL A 21 -9.88 -9.95 4.43
C VAL A 21 -8.72 -9.32 5.22
N CYS A 22 -8.98 -8.72 6.39
CA CYS A 22 -7.91 -8.18 7.23
C CYS A 22 -7.01 -9.29 7.78
N GLY A 23 -7.59 -10.41 8.24
CA GLY A 23 -6.82 -11.56 8.69
C GLY A 23 -5.94 -12.13 7.59
N LEU A 24 -6.48 -12.30 6.38
CA LEU A 24 -5.71 -12.74 5.21
C LEU A 24 -4.58 -11.74 4.90
N TYR A 25 -4.86 -10.44 4.90
CA TYR A 25 -3.85 -9.42 4.66
C TYR A 25 -2.70 -9.49 5.64
N PHE A 26 -2.99 -9.39 6.94
CA PHE A 26 -1.95 -9.36 7.97
C PHE A 26 -1.21 -10.69 8.09
N PHE A 27 -1.90 -11.82 7.91
CA PHE A 27 -1.28 -13.13 7.92
C PHE A 27 -0.34 -13.32 6.71
N THR A 28 -0.79 -13.04 5.48
CA THR A 28 0.04 -13.20 4.29
C THR A 28 1.21 -12.21 4.29
N LEU A 29 0.98 -10.98 4.74
CA LEU A 29 2.03 -9.98 4.89
C LEU A 29 3.12 -10.47 5.84
N ALA A 30 2.73 -10.91 7.05
CA ALA A 30 3.68 -11.45 8.04
C ALA A 30 4.40 -12.69 7.52
N PHE A 31 3.65 -13.63 6.96
CA PHE A 31 4.21 -14.88 6.45
C PHE A 31 5.24 -14.64 5.36
N VAL A 32 4.89 -13.86 4.33
CA VAL A 32 5.78 -13.61 3.19
C VAL A 32 7.01 -12.81 3.60
N THR A 33 6.83 -11.77 4.42
CA THR A 33 7.97 -10.92 4.84
C THR A 33 8.89 -11.63 5.84
N ALA A 34 8.36 -12.45 6.72
CA ALA A 34 9.17 -13.20 7.69
C ALA A 34 9.84 -14.44 7.08
N SER A 35 9.21 -15.12 6.12
CA SER A 35 9.72 -16.36 5.52
C SER A 35 10.56 -16.15 4.25
N GLY A 36 10.76 -14.91 3.80
CA GLY A 36 11.42 -14.61 2.51
C GLY A 36 12.84 -15.19 2.42
N MET A 37 13.64 -15.19 3.49
CA MET A 37 14.98 -15.80 3.48
C MET A 37 14.90 -17.33 3.32
N GLU A 38 14.00 -17.99 4.01
CA GLU A 38 13.81 -19.43 3.89
C GLU A 38 13.29 -19.83 2.51
N PHE A 39 12.42 -18.99 1.92
CA PHE A 39 11.98 -19.17 0.54
C PHE A 39 13.14 -19.01 -0.45
N LEU A 40 14.01 -18.04 -0.27
CA LEU A 40 15.20 -17.86 -1.11
C LEU A 40 16.17 -19.03 -0.99
N LYS A 41 16.41 -19.54 0.21
CA LYS A 41 17.25 -20.75 0.43
C LYS A 41 16.64 -21.98 -0.24
N TRP A 42 15.32 -22.13 -0.14
CA TRP A 42 14.61 -23.21 -0.83
C TRP A 42 14.74 -23.08 -2.35
N LEU A 43 14.56 -21.88 -2.90
CA LEU A 43 14.72 -21.62 -4.34
C LEU A 43 16.15 -21.90 -4.82
N ALA A 44 17.16 -21.52 -4.03
CA ALA A 44 18.56 -21.83 -4.35
C ALA A 44 18.83 -23.32 -4.39
N SER A 45 18.35 -24.08 -3.41
CA SER A 45 18.52 -25.54 -3.40
C SER A 45 17.90 -26.19 -4.63
N PHE A 46 16.79 -25.63 -5.14
CA PHE A 46 16.18 -26.08 -6.39
C PHE A 46 17.06 -25.78 -7.61
N VAL A 47 17.64 -24.57 -7.68
CA VAL A 47 18.54 -24.16 -8.78
C VAL A 47 19.88 -24.91 -8.74
N GLU A 48 20.40 -25.20 -7.54
CA GLU A 48 21.62 -26.02 -7.38
C GLU A 48 21.46 -27.43 -7.97
N GLY A 49 20.24 -27.97 -7.95
CA GLY A 49 19.91 -29.22 -8.65
C GLY A 49 20.13 -29.17 -10.17
N PHE A 50 20.21 -27.98 -10.77
CA PHE A 50 20.57 -27.75 -12.18
C PHE A 50 22.04 -27.37 -12.39
N GLY A 51 22.91 -27.53 -11.37
CA GLY A 51 24.36 -27.37 -11.50
C GLY A 51 24.90 -25.94 -11.30
N GLN A 52 24.08 -24.99 -10.91
CA GLN A 52 24.51 -23.62 -10.56
C GLN A 52 24.48 -23.41 -9.03
N LYS A 53 25.61 -23.14 -8.41
CA LYS A 53 25.68 -22.78 -7.00
C LYS A 53 25.37 -21.29 -6.81
N ILE A 54 24.23 -20.98 -6.21
CA ILE A 54 23.87 -19.62 -5.81
C ILE A 54 24.07 -19.49 -4.31
N ASN A 55 25.03 -18.69 -3.91
CA ASN A 55 25.28 -18.43 -2.48
C ASN A 55 24.36 -17.31 -1.98
N ILE A 56 23.18 -17.69 -1.48
CA ILE A 56 22.13 -16.77 -1.00
C ILE A 56 22.52 -16.08 0.31
N ASP A 57 23.38 -16.69 1.14
CA ASP A 57 23.83 -16.09 2.38
C ASP A 57 24.65 -14.80 2.14
N ARG A 58 25.05 -14.53 0.89
CA ARG A 58 25.71 -13.28 0.49
C ARG A 58 24.75 -12.16 0.11
N ILE A 59 23.45 -12.46 -0.03
CA ILE A 59 22.45 -11.44 -0.34
C ILE A 59 21.96 -10.82 0.96
N PRO A 60 22.26 -9.56 1.28
CA PRO A 60 21.94 -8.93 2.55
C PRO A 60 20.46 -8.49 2.61
N LEU A 61 19.52 -9.39 2.26
CA LEU A 61 18.11 -9.08 2.17
C LEU A 61 17.51 -8.57 3.49
N TYR A 62 17.97 -9.14 4.61
CA TYR A 62 17.51 -8.83 5.96
C TYR A 62 18.59 -8.16 6.83
N HIS A 63 19.69 -7.69 6.23
CA HIS A 63 20.70 -6.96 6.98
C HIS A 63 20.32 -5.49 7.10
N PHE A 64 20.64 -4.86 8.24
CA PHE A 64 20.54 -3.42 8.38
C PHE A 64 21.62 -2.73 7.53
N PRO A 65 21.30 -1.60 6.88
CA PRO A 65 20.01 -0.91 6.82
C PRO A 65 19.04 -1.43 5.74
N ASP A 66 19.49 -2.27 4.82
CA ASP A 66 18.77 -2.70 3.61
C ASP A 66 17.40 -3.34 3.89
N VAL A 67 17.25 -3.96 5.07
CA VAL A 67 16.00 -4.62 5.49
C VAL A 67 14.80 -3.69 5.46
N TRP A 68 15.00 -2.40 5.73
CA TRP A 68 13.92 -1.41 5.74
C TRP A 68 13.30 -1.24 4.36
N GLN A 69 14.14 -0.95 3.35
CA GLN A 69 13.67 -0.79 1.97
C GLN A 69 13.15 -2.10 1.39
N ASN A 70 13.86 -3.21 1.62
CA ASN A 70 13.51 -4.53 1.08
C ASN A 70 12.12 -4.99 1.53
N LEU A 71 11.84 -4.95 2.83
CA LEU A 71 10.55 -5.41 3.36
C LEU A 71 9.41 -4.46 3.07
N VAL A 72 9.67 -3.16 3.10
CA VAL A 72 8.68 -2.15 2.70
C VAL A 72 8.27 -2.36 1.25
N TYR A 73 9.22 -2.55 0.34
CA TYR A 73 8.95 -2.79 -1.08
C TYR A 73 8.09 -4.04 -1.32
N ILE A 74 8.49 -5.18 -0.71
CA ILE A 74 7.71 -6.43 -0.81
C ILE A 74 6.28 -6.22 -0.26
N SER A 75 6.16 -5.51 0.85
CA SER A 75 4.88 -5.26 1.51
C SER A 75 3.95 -4.38 0.67
N GLY A 76 4.51 -3.51 -0.18
CA GLY A 76 3.75 -2.67 -1.09
C GLY A 76 2.84 -3.43 -2.06
N PHE A 77 3.18 -4.68 -2.41
CA PHE A 77 2.33 -5.52 -3.26
C PHE A 77 1.01 -5.93 -2.59
N PHE A 78 1.01 -6.05 -1.26
CA PHE A 78 -0.17 -6.49 -0.51
C PHE A 78 -1.22 -5.39 -0.30
N LYS A 79 -0.91 -4.12 -0.57
CA LYS A 79 -1.85 -2.98 -0.43
C LYS A 79 -3.18 -3.20 -1.16
N ILE A 80 -3.18 -4.02 -2.22
CA ILE A 80 -4.36 -4.35 -3.01
C ILE A 80 -5.43 -5.07 -2.19
N VAL A 81 -5.03 -5.91 -1.24
CA VAL A 81 -5.96 -6.65 -0.36
C VAL A 81 -6.69 -5.69 0.57
N LEU A 82 -5.98 -4.72 1.16
CA LEU A 82 -6.60 -3.66 1.96
C LEU A 82 -7.52 -2.76 1.12
N ALA A 83 -7.11 -2.45 -0.11
CA ALA A 83 -7.91 -1.65 -1.02
C ALA A 83 -9.23 -2.35 -1.39
N ILE A 84 -9.22 -3.67 -1.60
CA ILE A 84 -10.44 -4.46 -1.78
C ILE A 84 -11.37 -4.32 -0.57
N MET A 85 -10.82 -4.35 0.66
CA MET A 85 -11.61 -4.13 1.87
C MET A 85 -12.25 -2.74 1.90
N VAL A 86 -11.50 -1.69 1.54
CA VAL A 86 -12.02 -0.32 1.44
C VAL A 86 -13.14 -0.24 0.41
N VAL A 87 -12.96 -0.85 -0.77
CA VAL A 87 -14.00 -0.92 -1.82
C VAL A 87 -15.25 -1.59 -1.30
N ILE A 88 -15.14 -2.77 -0.68
CA ILE A 88 -16.30 -3.50 -0.12
C ILE A 88 -17.00 -2.64 0.94
N SER A 89 -16.23 -2.00 1.83
CA SER A 89 -16.77 -1.15 2.88
C SER A 89 -17.64 -0.02 2.32
N ILE A 90 -17.11 0.73 1.34
CA ILE A 90 -17.83 1.88 0.79
C ILE A 90 -19.00 1.46 -0.11
N THR A 91 -18.83 0.42 -0.92
CA THR A 91 -19.90 -0.04 -1.81
C THR A 91 -21.09 -0.67 -1.05
N ASN A 92 -20.81 -1.33 0.08
CA ASN A 92 -21.86 -1.82 0.97
C ASN A 92 -22.70 -0.67 1.56
N GLU A 93 -22.09 0.47 1.86
CA GLU A 93 -22.83 1.66 2.33
C GLU A 93 -23.84 2.16 1.27
N TYR A 94 -23.51 2.04 -0.02
CA TYR A 94 -24.45 2.34 -1.11
C TYR A 94 -25.50 1.24 -1.28
N GLN A 95 -25.10 -0.03 -1.28
CA GLN A 95 -25.98 -1.16 -1.50
C GLN A 95 -27.06 -1.28 -0.42
N TYR A 96 -26.68 -1.08 0.85
CA TYR A 96 -27.58 -1.13 2.00
C TYR A 96 -28.21 0.23 2.34
N ARG A 97 -27.96 1.27 1.53
CA ARG A 97 -28.45 2.65 1.70
C ARG A 97 -28.10 3.26 3.07
N THR A 98 -27.06 2.76 3.73
CA THR A 98 -26.65 3.26 5.05
C THR A 98 -26.07 4.66 4.99
N ILE A 99 -25.53 5.11 3.83
CA ILE A 99 -25.14 6.51 3.61
C ILE A 99 -26.36 7.43 3.82
N ARG A 100 -27.49 7.07 3.20
CA ARG A 100 -28.74 7.85 3.32
C ARG A 100 -29.21 7.93 4.77
N GLN A 101 -29.18 6.80 5.47
CA GLN A 101 -29.54 6.75 6.89
C GLN A 101 -28.65 7.65 7.73
N ASN A 102 -27.33 7.57 7.55
CA ASN A 102 -26.37 8.42 8.29
C ASN A 102 -26.64 9.93 8.08
N ILE A 103 -27.04 10.33 6.85
CA ILE A 103 -27.34 11.74 6.53
C ILE A 103 -28.67 12.16 7.19
N ILE A 104 -29.68 11.30 7.18
CA ILE A 104 -30.96 11.55 7.88
C ILE A 104 -30.74 11.70 9.39
N ASP A 105 -29.83 10.89 9.96
CA ASP A 105 -29.46 10.93 11.37
C ASP A 105 -28.55 12.15 11.71
N GLY A 106 -28.33 13.06 10.74
CA GLY A 106 -27.64 14.35 10.95
C GLY A 106 -26.15 14.37 10.62
N MET A 107 -25.57 13.28 10.10
CA MET A 107 -24.17 13.26 9.65
C MET A 107 -24.01 14.04 8.33
N SER A 108 -23.12 15.01 8.29
CA SER A 108 -22.79 15.69 7.03
C SER A 108 -22.03 14.76 6.06
N ARG A 109 -22.13 15.03 4.76
CA ARG A 109 -21.38 14.27 3.72
C ARG A 109 -19.88 14.34 3.92
N TRP A 110 -19.38 15.45 4.46
CA TRP A 110 -17.96 15.61 4.80
C TRP A 110 -17.57 14.74 6.00
N GLU A 111 -18.37 14.67 7.03
CA GLU A 111 -18.13 13.80 8.19
C GLU A 111 -18.12 12.35 7.80
N PHE A 112 -19.02 11.94 6.91
CA PHE A 112 -19.03 10.60 6.34
C PHE A 112 -17.71 10.29 5.62
N LEU A 113 -17.29 11.13 4.67
CA LEU A 113 -16.01 10.94 3.98
C LEU A 113 -14.83 10.92 4.94
N LYS A 114 -14.83 11.83 5.92
CA LYS A 114 -13.78 11.94 6.93
C LYS A 114 -13.65 10.66 7.78
N SER A 115 -14.77 10.00 8.11
CA SER A 115 -14.73 8.71 8.81
C SER A 115 -13.98 7.65 7.98
N LYS A 116 -14.25 7.58 6.66
CA LYS A 116 -13.57 6.65 5.74
C LYS A 116 -12.08 6.96 5.56
N ILE A 117 -11.74 8.24 5.46
CA ILE A 117 -10.32 8.68 5.41
C ILE A 117 -9.59 8.29 6.70
N LEU A 118 -10.20 8.47 7.86
CA LEU A 118 -9.61 8.08 9.15
C LEU A 118 -9.41 6.55 9.25
N THR A 119 -10.33 5.77 8.70
CA THR A 119 -10.18 4.31 8.62
C THR A 119 -9.02 3.92 7.70
N ASN A 120 -8.85 4.60 6.56
CA ASN A 120 -7.70 4.39 5.68
C ASN A 120 -6.37 4.74 6.38
N VAL A 121 -6.31 5.84 7.13
CA VAL A 121 -5.15 6.21 7.95
C VAL A 121 -4.84 5.11 8.97
N LEU A 122 -5.86 4.59 9.65
CA LEU A 122 -5.68 3.52 10.63
C LEU A 122 -5.10 2.25 9.98
N PHE A 123 -5.64 1.81 8.84
CA PHE A 123 -5.13 0.64 8.13
C PHE A 123 -3.68 0.83 7.68
N SER A 124 -3.35 2.02 7.17
CA SER A 124 -1.98 2.36 6.77
C SER A 124 -1.02 2.32 7.97
N LEU A 125 -1.42 2.90 9.10
CA LEU A 125 -0.62 2.87 10.33
C LEU A 125 -0.42 1.45 10.87
N MET A 126 -1.47 0.63 10.89
CA MET A 126 -1.36 -0.79 11.31
C MET A 126 -0.39 -1.56 10.43
N SER A 127 -0.45 -1.34 9.11
CA SER A 127 0.45 -1.97 8.14
C SER A 127 1.91 -1.57 8.37
N VAL A 128 2.16 -0.27 8.50
CA VAL A 128 3.50 0.27 8.79
C VAL A 128 4.07 -0.30 10.10
N THR A 129 3.25 -0.27 11.16
CA THR A 129 3.68 -0.79 12.48
C THR A 129 4.05 -2.26 12.40
N MET A 130 3.25 -3.05 11.67
CA MET A 130 3.51 -4.47 11.51
C MET A 130 4.82 -4.73 10.77
N ILE A 131 5.06 -4.05 9.64
CA ILE A 131 6.28 -4.20 8.87
C ILE A 131 7.49 -3.70 9.65
N PHE A 132 7.35 -2.61 10.40
CA PHE A 132 8.42 -2.13 11.28
C PHE A 132 8.84 -3.20 12.29
N VAL A 133 7.87 -3.84 12.95
CA VAL A 133 8.16 -4.90 13.93
C VAL A 133 8.83 -6.11 13.27
N ILE A 134 8.32 -6.56 12.12
CA ILE A 134 8.89 -7.71 11.39
C ILE A 134 10.30 -7.38 10.91
N ALA A 135 10.51 -6.23 10.31
CA ALA A 135 11.82 -5.81 9.81
C ALA A 135 12.84 -5.63 10.93
N MET A 136 12.42 -5.08 12.09
CA MET A 136 13.26 -4.99 13.27
C MET A 136 13.68 -6.38 13.76
N VAL A 137 12.75 -7.30 13.91
CA VAL A 137 13.02 -8.65 14.40
C VAL A 137 13.91 -9.42 13.42
N THR A 138 13.58 -9.41 12.13
CA THR A 138 14.38 -10.11 11.11
C THR A 138 15.75 -9.48 10.94
N GLY A 139 15.86 -8.14 10.94
CA GLY A 139 17.13 -7.42 10.90
C GLY A 139 18.05 -7.78 12.08
N LEU A 140 17.52 -7.87 13.30
CA LEU A 140 18.29 -8.27 14.48
C LEU A 140 18.76 -9.74 14.42
N ILE A 141 17.99 -10.63 13.80
CA ILE A 141 18.33 -12.05 13.67
C ILE A 141 19.40 -12.30 12.61
N TYR A 142 19.29 -11.62 11.46
CA TYR A 142 20.12 -11.92 10.29
C TYR A 142 21.31 -11.01 10.09
N SER A 143 21.40 -9.83 10.74
CA SER A 143 22.55 -8.94 10.60
C SER A 143 23.80 -9.49 11.30
N PRO A 144 24.92 -9.63 10.60
CA PRO A 144 26.15 -10.19 11.16
C PRO A 144 26.83 -9.27 12.17
N ALA A 145 26.65 -7.96 12.01
CA ALA A 145 27.14 -6.93 12.93
C ALA A 145 26.02 -5.91 13.16
N LEU A 146 25.80 -5.54 14.42
CA LEU A 146 24.80 -4.55 14.81
C LEU A 146 25.47 -3.25 15.17
N SER A 147 25.26 -2.23 14.33
CA SER A 147 25.58 -0.84 14.64
C SER A 147 24.26 -0.08 14.90
N MET A 148 24.21 0.71 15.97
CA MET A 148 23.05 1.58 16.22
C MET A 148 22.82 2.58 15.08
N ALA A 149 23.91 3.02 14.41
CA ALA A 149 23.80 3.91 13.27
C ALA A 149 23.07 3.22 12.08
N ASP A 150 23.40 1.95 11.79
CA ASP A 150 22.78 1.20 10.70
C ASP A 150 21.32 0.84 10.99
N ILE A 151 20.99 0.57 12.26
CA ILE A 151 19.61 0.29 12.67
C ILE A 151 18.70 1.51 12.46
N PHE A 152 19.19 2.71 12.74
CA PHE A 152 18.39 3.93 12.63
C PHE A 152 18.58 4.71 11.31
N SER A 153 19.42 4.21 10.40
CA SER A 153 19.49 4.73 9.04
C SER A 153 18.26 4.29 8.22
N ASP A 154 17.96 5.01 7.15
CA ASP A 154 16.96 4.66 6.15
C ASP A 154 15.50 4.46 6.67
N LEU A 155 15.20 4.95 7.87
CA LEU A 155 13.84 4.91 8.44
C LEU A 155 12.82 5.72 7.62
N GLU A 156 13.28 6.54 6.68
CA GLU A 156 12.45 7.33 5.77
C GLU A 156 11.55 6.47 4.86
N PHE A 157 11.87 5.19 4.68
CA PHE A 157 11.03 4.28 3.95
C PHE A 157 9.68 4.00 4.64
N PHE A 158 9.57 4.15 5.97
CA PHE A 158 8.29 3.95 6.67
C PHE A 158 7.26 5.05 6.42
N PRO A 159 7.59 6.35 6.54
CA PRO A 159 6.69 7.41 6.09
C PRO A 159 6.34 7.31 4.60
N ALA A 160 7.28 6.91 3.73
CA ALA A 160 7.01 6.68 2.32
C ALA A 160 6.01 5.53 2.12
N TYR A 161 6.18 4.42 2.82
CA TYR A 161 5.26 3.29 2.80
C TYR A 161 3.87 3.63 3.37
N PHE A 162 3.82 4.42 4.44
CA PHE A 162 2.56 4.96 4.93
C PHE A 162 1.82 5.73 3.83
N LEU A 163 2.52 6.64 3.15
CA LEU A 163 1.95 7.45 2.08
C LEU A 163 1.54 6.57 0.89
N GLU A 164 2.34 5.55 0.54
CA GLU A 164 2.04 4.59 -0.52
C GLU A 164 0.70 3.88 -0.28
N ILE A 165 0.52 3.29 0.90
CA ILE A 165 -0.73 2.62 1.26
C ILE A 165 -1.87 3.62 1.31
N PHE A 166 -1.70 4.72 2.02
CA PHE A 166 -2.76 5.71 2.21
C PHE A 166 -3.23 6.33 0.89
N ALA A 167 -2.32 6.63 -0.03
CA ALA A 167 -2.65 7.12 -1.36
C ALA A 167 -3.45 6.07 -2.16
N PHE A 168 -3.01 4.81 -2.13
CA PHE A 168 -3.69 3.73 -2.84
C PHE A 168 -5.08 3.43 -2.25
N LEU A 169 -5.25 3.45 -0.92
CA LEU A 169 -6.54 3.32 -0.27
C LEU A 169 -7.47 4.51 -0.56
N SER A 170 -6.92 5.72 -0.67
CA SER A 170 -7.66 6.92 -1.08
C SER A 170 -8.16 6.82 -2.52
N TYR A 171 -7.33 6.27 -3.42
CA TYR A 171 -7.73 5.96 -4.79
C TYR A 171 -8.87 4.92 -4.83
N ALA A 172 -8.74 3.83 -4.08
CA ALA A 172 -9.76 2.79 -3.96
C ALA A 172 -11.09 3.33 -3.41
N LEU A 173 -11.03 4.20 -2.39
CA LEU A 173 -12.18 4.90 -1.83
C LEU A 173 -12.87 5.78 -2.87
N MET A 174 -12.09 6.58 -3.62
CA MET A 174 -12.61 7.41 -4.70
C MET A 174 -13.33 6.55 -5.74
N LEU A 175 -12.70 5.50 -6.25
CA LEU A 175 -13.33 4.59 -7.22
C LEU A 175 -14.62 3.96 -6.68
N GLY A 176 -14.64 3.52 -5.42
CA GLY A 176 -15.82 2.96 -4.76
C GLY A 176 -17.01 3.94 -4.72
N ILE A 177 -16.73 5.22 -4.45
CA ILE A 177 -17.74 6.29 -4.44
C ILE A 177 -18.25 6.60 -5.85
N PHE A 178 -17.39 6.52 -6.88
CA PHE A 178 -17.78 6.80 -8.26
C PHE A 178 -18.61 5.66 -8.87
N VAL A 179 -18.16 4.42 -8.69
CA VAL A 179 -18.72 3.22 -9.36
C VAL A 179 -19.88 2.61 -8.58
N GLN A 180 -19.83 2.66 -7.23
CA GLN A 180 -20.88 2.19 -6.30
C GLN A 180 -21.21 0.69 -6.41
N ARG A 181 -20.37 -0.10 -7.14
CA ARG A 181 -20.52 -1.55 -7.33
C ARG A 181 -19.19 -2.23 -7.02
N SER A 182 -19.17 -3.13 -6.03
CA SER A 182 -17.93 -3.74 -5.53
C SER A 182 -17.15 -4.47 -6.62
N GLY A 183 -17.78 -5.37 -7.35
CA GLY A 183 -17.11 -6.17 -8.38
C GLY A 183 -16.46 -5.32 -9.48
N LEU A 184 -17.22 -4.35 -10.04
CA LEU A 184 -16.69 -3.47 -11.08
C LEU A 184 -15.55 -2.57 -10.54
N THR A 185 -15.69 -2.06 -9.32
CA THR A 185 -14.65 -1.23 -8.70
C THR A 185 -13.36 -2.01 -8.48
N ILE A 186 -13.46 -3.27 -8.01
CA ILE A 186 -12.28 -4.13 -7.82
C ILE A 186 -11.60 -4.42 -9.16
N ILE A 187 -12.35 -4.71 -10.22
CA ILE A 187 -11.79 -4.93 -11.55
C ILE A 187 -11.07 -3.66 -12.05
N LEU A 188 -11.68 -2.48 -11.91
CA LEU A 188 -11.03 -1.22 -12.30
C LEU A 188 -9.78 -0.93 -11.47
N LEU A 189 -9.79 -1.23 -10.17
CA LEU A 189 -8.64 -1.10 -9.28
C LEU A 189 -7.48 -1.98 -9.76
N LEU A 190 -7.74 -3.25 -10.09
CA LEU A 190 -6.74 -4.19 -10.58
C LEU A 190 -6.19 -3.78 -11.96
N LEU A 191 -7.08 -3.31 -12.85
CA LEU A 191 -6.70 -2.90 -14.20
C LEU A 191 -6.00 -1.54 -14.25
N SER A 192 -6.11 -0.70 -13.22
CA SER A 192 -5.58 0.67 -13.25
C SER A 192 -4.07 0.72 -13.52
N HIS A 193 -3.28 -0.19 -12.93
CA HIS A 193 -1.85 -0.30 -13.23
C HIS A 193 -1.58 -0.71 -14.69
N MET A 194 -2.37 -1.63 -15.23
CA MET A 194 -2.21 -2.09 -16.62
C MET A 194 -2.61 -0.98 -17.61
N LEU A 195 -3.73 -0.30 -17.36
CA LEU A 195 -4.19 0.80 -18.20
C LEU A 195 -3.16 1.94 -18.24
N GLU A 196 -2.62 2.29 -17.07
CA GLU A 196 -1.58 3.29 -16.96
C GLU A 196 -0.28 2.86 -17.68
N ALA A 197 0.12 1.59 -17.56
CA ALA A 197 1.28 1.04 -18.28
C ALA A 197 1.10 1.15 -19.80
N ILE A 198 -0.08 0.81 -20.33
CA ILE A 198 -0.39 0.93 -21.77
C ILE A 198 -0.28 2.39 -22.23
N ILE A 199 -0.82 3.34 -21.45
CA ILE A 199 -0.73 4.77 -21.78
C ILE A 199 0.74 5.22 -21.80
N LYS A 200 1.52 4.84 -20.77
CA LYS A 200 2.93 5.23 -20.64
C LYS A 200 3.83 4.71 -21.77
N VAL A 201 3.56 3.51 -22.29
CA VAL A 201 4.32 2.97 -23.44
C VAL A 201 4.16 3.85 -24.68
N ASN A 202 3.00 4.49 -24.86
CA ASN A 202 2.73 5.36 -25.99
C ASN A 202 3.28 6.80 -25.82
N ILE A 203 3.83 7.14 -24.67
CA ILE A 203 4.47 8.43 -24.43
C ILE A 203 5.91 8.36 -24.93
N HIS A 204 6.21 9.10 -26.00
CA HIS A 204 7.54 9.17 -26.64
C HIS A 204 8.34 10.38 -26.13
N ASP A 205 9.64 10.37 -26.37
CA ASP A 205 10.48 11.55 -26.18
C ASP A 205 9.98 12.72 -27.08
N PRO A 206 9.99 14.00 -26.63
CA PRO A 206 10.66 14.56 -25.44
C PRO A 206 9.82 14.60 -24.15
N VAL A 207 8.58 14.09 -24.14
CA VAL A 207 7.65 14.25 -22.98
C VAL A 207 7.68 13.04 -22.02
N ARG A 208 8.73 12.25 -22.07
CA ARG A 208 8.88 11.04 -21.25
C ARG A 208 8.80 11.30 -19.73
N TRP A 209 9.22 12.47 -19.28
CA TRP A 209 9.13 12.93 -17.90
C TRP A 209 7.71 12.95 -17.34
N LEU A 210 6.66 13.06 -18.20
CA LEU A 210 5.27 13.00 -17.78
C LEU A 210 4.88 11.65 -17.16
N ARG A 211 5.64 10.58 -17.43
CA ARG A 211 5.36 9.24 -16.91
C ARG A 211 5.36 9.18 -15.39
N ASP A 212 6.22 9.98 -14.74
CA ASP A 212 6.34 10.00 -13.29
C ASP A 212 5.17 10.70 -12.58
N PHE A 213 4.40 11.50 -13.33
CA PHE A 213 3.22 12.18 -12.81
C PHE A 213 1.95 11.34 -12.85
N PHE A 214 1.98 10.15 -13.44
CA PHE A 214 0.81 9.28 -13.43
C PHE A 214 0.48 8.78 -12.03
N PRO A 215 -0.82 8.62 -11.68
CA PRO A 215 -1.25 8.31 -10.32
C PRO A 215 -0.65 7.01 -9.77
N MET A 216 -0.71 5.91 -10.52
CA MET A 216 -0.16 4.63 -10.03
C MET A 216 1.37 4.62 -10.03
N GLN A 217 2.00 5.28 -11.02
CA GLN A 217 3.46 5.43 -11.07
C GLN A 217 3.96 6.26 -9.89
N SER A 218 3.32 7.38 -9.58
CA SER A 218 3.72 8.23 -8.46
C SER A 218 3.65 7.52 -7.11
N ILE A 219 2.64 6.67 -6.92
CA ILE A 219 2.51 5.82 -5.72
C ILE A 219 3.63 4.77 -5.69
N THR A 220 3.96 4.14 -6.83
CA THR A 220 5.01 3.12 -6.91
C THR A 220 6.42 3.72 -6.78
N ASN A 221 6.62 4.95 -7.23
CA ASN A 221 7.92 5.64 -7.14
C ASN A 221 8.30 6.07 -5.71
N LEU A 222 7.39 5.95 -4.73
CA LEU A 222 7.70 6.24 -3.33
C LEU A 222 8.74 5.29 -2.75
N VAL A 223 8.71 4.03 -3.17
CA VAL A 223 9.69 3.02 -2.75
C VAL A 223 10.27 2.36 -3.99
N SER A 224 11.51 2.67 -4.30
CA SER A 224 12.22 2.14 -5.46
C SER A 224 12.52 0.65 -5.31
N LEU A 225 12.66 -0.07 -6.45
CA LEU A 225 13.00 -1.50 -6.47
C LEU A 225 14.39 -1.73 -5.84
N PRO A 226 14.49 -2.36 -4.67
CA PRO A 226 15.77 -2.51 -3.96
C PRO A 226 16.67 -3.61 -4.55
N PHE A 227 16.05 -4.64 -5.18
CA PHE A 227 16.76 -5.88 -5.55
C PHE A 227 17.73 -5.72 -6.72
N ALA A 228 17.59 -4.67 -7.53
CA ALA A 228 18.55 -4.34 -8.57
C ALA A 228 19.96 -4.06 -8.00
N ARG A 229 20.07 -3.61 -6.73
CA ARG A 229 21.33 -3.45 -5.97
C ARG A 229 22.20 -4.73 -5.97
N TYR A 230 21.57 -5.88 -5.94
CA TYR A 230 22.29 -7.15 -5.89
C TYR A 230 22.72 -7.67 -7.26
N ALA A 231 22.22 -7.07 -8.35
CA ALA A 231 22.55 -7.43 -9.73
C ALA A 231 23.32 -6.33 -10.49
N PHE A 232 23.01 -5.05 -10.20
CA PHE A 232 23.52 -3.88 -10.89
C PHE A 232 23.97 -2.85 -9.84
N GLN A 233 25.13 -2.26 -9.98
CA GLN A 233 25.78 -1.48 -8.93
C GLN A 233 25.13 -0.12 -8.56
N GLU A 234 24.14 0.37 -9.29
CA GLU A 234 23.51 1.67 -9.02
C GLU A 234 22.05 1.54 -8.67
N ILE A 235 21.67 1.98 -7.47
CA ILE A 235 20.26 1.99 -7.02
C ILE A 235 19.99 3.23 -6.20
N GLN A 236 18.73 3.67 -6.32
CA GLN A 236 18.18 4.70 -5.46
C GLN A 236 17.86 4.08 -4.08
N ASP A 237 18.69 4.39 -3.10
CA ASP A 237 18.58 3.99 -1.70
C ASP A 237 17.98 5.08 -0.80
N TYR A 238 17.30 6.04 -1.40
CA TYR A 238 16.61 7.13 -0.72
C TYR A 238 15.22 7.39 -1.28
N VAL A 239 14.37 8.01 -0.49
CA VAL A 239 13.02 8.42 -0.91
C VAL A 239 13.10 9.79 -1.60
N ALA A 240 12.76 9.83 -2.90
CA ALA A 240 12.78 11.08 -3.67
C ALA A 240 11.68 12.03 -3.17
N ILE A 241 12.07 13.24 -2.76
CA ILE A 241 11.12 14.29 -2.31
C ILE A 241 10.09 14.61 -3.41
N THR A 242 10.50 14.59 -4.68
CA THR A 242 9.60 14.80 -5.82
C THR A 242 8.50 13.74 -5.88
N ALA A 243 8.82 12.46 -5.67
CA ALA A 243 7.84 11.38 -5.62
C ALA A 243 6.84 11.58 -4.47
N VAL A 244 7.34 11.99 -3.29
CA VAL A 244 6.49 12.30 -2.13
C VAL A 244 5.51 13.43 -2.44
N LEU A 245 5.99 14.53 -3.04
CA LEU A 245 5.14 15.68 -3.38
C LEU A 245 4.05 15.30 -4.41
N ILE A 246 4.41 14.55 -5.45
CA ILE A 246 3.45 14.10 -6.47
C ILE A 246 2.41 13.16 -5.85
N ALA A 247 2.84 12.21 -5.02
CA ALA A 247 1.93 11.29 -4.34
C ALA A 247 0.98 12.01 -3.36
N LEU A 248 1.44 13.05 -2.65
CA LEU A 248 0.61 13.89 -1.79
C LEU A 248 -0.45 14.65 -2.61
N VAL A 249 -0.07 15.21 -3.76
CA VAL A 249 -1.01 15.88 -4.67
C VAL A 249 -2.09 14.90 -5.14
N TRP A 250 -1.72 13.71 -5.59
CA TRP A 250 -2.69 12.70 -6.00
C TRP A 250 -3.58 12.23 -4.84
N THR A 251 -3.02 12.02 -3.66
CA THR A 251 -3.80 11.68 -2.46
C THR A 251 -4.85 12.74 -2.14
N PHE A 252 -4.47 14.01 -2.22
CA PHE A 252 -5.40 15.13 -2.07
C PHE A 252 -6.48 15.09 -3.15
N LEU A 253 -6.10 14.94 -4.43
CA LEU A 253 -7.04 14.91 -5.56
C LEU A 253 -8.03 13.76 -5.46
N PHE A 254 -7.60 12.55 -5.07
CA PHE A 254 -8.50 11.41 -4.89
C PHE A 254 -9.57 11.71 -3.84
N ASN A 255 -9.18 12.22 -2.68
CA ASN A 255 -10.12 12.57 -1.61
C ASN A 255 -11.01 13.76 -2.00
N TYR A 256 -10.48 14.74 -2.73
CA TYR A 256 -11.24 15.88 -3.22
C TYR A 256 -12.30 15.46 -4.25
N PHE A 257 -11.95 14.64 -5.23
CA PHE A 257 -12.92 14.12 -6.21
C PHE A 257 -13.97 13.23 -5.54
N ALA A 258 -13.58 12.41 -4.57
CA ALA A 258 -14.52 11.63 -3.75
C ALA A 258 -15.53 12.54 -3.06
N TYR A 259 -15.07 13.65 -2.45
CA TYR A 259 -15.94 14.65 -1.83
C TYR A 259 -16.88 15.33 -2.82
N LEU A 260 -16.37 15.78 -3.98
CA LEU A 260 -17.18 16.42 -5.01
C LEU A 260 -18.29 15.50 -5.51
N ARG A 261 -17.98 14.21 -5.70
CA ARG A 261 -18.96 13.21 -6.12
C ARG A 261 -20.04 13.01 -5.06
N LEU A 262 -19.67 12.90 -3.79
CA LEU A 262 -20.64 12.79 -2.68
C LEU A 262 -21.50 14.03 -2.57
N LYS A 263 -20.93 15.23 -2.76
CA LYS A 263 -21.68 16.50 -2.70
C LYS A 263 -22.76 16.59 -3.77
N LYS A 264 -22.50 16.05 -4.96
CA LYS A 264 -23.42 16.10 -6.12
C LYS A 264 -24.37 14.90 -6.20
N SER A 265 -24.19 13.89 -5.36
CA SER A 265 -25.08 12.71 -5.41
C SER A 265 -26.39 12.98 -4.67
N ASP A 266 -27.48 12.56 -5.31
CA ASP A 266 -28.82 12.54 -4.71
C ASP A 266 -28.90 11.32 -3.76
N ILE A 267 -28.46 11.50 -2.53
CA ILE A 267 -28.46 10.46 -1.50
C ILE A 267 -29.62 10.70 -0.54
#